data_58c0ecd6a9b713e6d6469834cb6a20ce
#
_entry.id   58c0ecd6a9b713e6d6469834cb6a20ce
#
_cell.length_a   1.000
_cell.length_b   1.000
_cell.length_c   1.000
_cell.angle_alpha   90.00
_cell.angle_beta   90.00
_cell.angle_gamma   90.00
#
_symmetry.space_group_name_H-M   'P 1'
#
loop_
_entity.id
_entity.type
_entity.pdbx_description
1 polymer ?
#
loop_
_entity_poly.entity_id
_entity_poly.type
_entity_poly.pdbx_seq_one_letter_code
_entity_poly.pdbx_strand_id
1 'polypeptide(L)'
;MARPDATTITVPVMRLDPDLPMPTYARSGDAGADLVARTPATLAPGGGRALVPTGIALAIPFGFAGFVQPRSGLALRYGVTCLNTPGLIDSGYRDEVAVLLVNTDPELAYLVERGDRIAQLVVKRVETAAFAEVTELSDSERGTGGFGSTGR
;
A
#
# COMPACT_ATOMS: atom_id res chain seq x y z
N MET A 1 5.29 12.19 -22.01
CA MET A 1 6.70 12.60 -21.94
C MET A 1 7.34 11.80 -20.80
N ALA A 2 8.22 10.84 -21.11
CA ALA A 2 8.91 10.06 -20.08
C ALA A 2 9.85 11.00 -19.31
N ARG A 3 9.92 10.87 -17.99
CA ARG A 3 10.90 11.57 -17.17
C ARG A 3 12.30 11.11 -17.62
N PRO A 4 13.23 12.01 -17.98
CA PRO A 4 14.56 11.63 -18.50
C PRO A 4 15.44 10.86 -17.50
N ASP A 5 15.09 10.80 -16.20
CA ASP A 5 15.90 10.19 -15.14
C ASP A 5 15.13 9.20 -14.23
N ALA A 6 13.95 8.72 -14.66
CA ALA A 6 13.25 7.70 -13.89
C ALA A 6 13.92 6.34 -14.07
N THR A 7 14.65 5.88 -13.06
CA THR A 7 15.20 4.52 -13.03
C THR A 7 14.05 3.52 -12.99
N THR A 8 13.78 2.85 -14.10
CA THR A 8 12.81 1.75 -14.16
C THR A 8 13.44 0.50 -13.55
N ILE A 9 12.75 -0.13 -12.59
CA ILE A 9 13.13 -1.43 -12.06
C ILE A 9 12.18 -2.51 -12.53
N THR A 10 12.67 -3.71 -12.70
CA THR A 10 11.84 -4.87 -13.01
C THR A 10 11.42 -5.55 -11.70
N VAL A 11 10.12 -5.73 -11.51
CA VAL A 11 9.55 -6.52 -10.42
C VAL A 11 8.89 -7.76 -11.03
N PRO A 12 9.47 -8.96 -10.86
CA PRO A 12 8.83 -10.19 -11.30
C PRO A 12 7.48 -10.40 -10.61
N VAL A 13 6.48 -10.78 -11.39
CA VAL A 13 5.11 -11.02 -10.92
C VAL A 13 4.68 -12.42 -11.33
N MET A 14 4.25 -13.22 -10.36
CA MET A 14 3.57 -14.49 -10.61
C MET A 14 2.06 -14.25 -10.54
N ARG A 15 1.35 -14.56 -11.62
CA ARG A 15 -0.11 -14.49 -11.68
C ARG A 15 -0.70 -15.76 -11.12
N LEU A 16 -1.33 -15.68 -9.97
CA LEU A 16 -2.08 -16.79 -9.34
C LEU A 16 -3.49 -16.89 -9.92
N ASP A 17 -3.95 -15.82 -10.56
CA ASP A 17 -5.22 -15.73 -11.24
C ASP A 17 -5.01 -15.04 -12.62
N PRO A 18 -4.89 -15.84 -13.70
CA PRO A 18 -4.59 -15.31 -15.04
C PRO A 18 -5.72 -14.48 -15.67
N ASP A 19 -6.95 -14.58 -15.15
CA ASP A 19 -8.08 -13.81 -15.66
C ASP A 19 -8.13 -12.37 -15.12
N LEU A 20 -7.33 -12.08 -14.09
CA LEU A 20 -7.21 -10.73 -13.56
C LEU A 20 -6.06 -9.95 -14.24
N PRO A 21 -6.16 -8.61 -14.34
CA PRO A 21 -5.10 -7.80 -14.91
C PRO A 21 -3.85 -7.79 -14.01
N MET A 22 -2.70 -7.59 -14.64
CA MET A 22 -1.46 -7.21 -13.94
C MET A 22 -1.60 -5.84 -13.27
N PRO A 23 -0.85 -5.56 -12.20
CA PRO A 23 -0.77 -4.20 -11.66
C PRO A 23 -0.36 -3.23 -12.77
N THR A 24 -1.14 -2.17 -12.94
CA THR A 24 -0.92 -1.18 -14.00
C THR A 24 -1.04 0.24 -13.48
N TYR A 25 -0.26 1.14 -14.06
CA TYR A 25 -0.41 2.58 -13.84
C TYR A 25 -1.51 3.09 -14.75
N ALA A 26 -2.49 3.80 -14.22
CA ALA A 26 -3.61 4.31 -14.99
C ALA A 26 -3.17 5.41 -15.98
N ARG A 27 -2.15 6.20 -15.61
CA ARG A 27 -1.61 7.30 -16.43
C ARG A 27 -0.09 7.35 -16.32
N SER A 28 0.53 7.94 -17.34
CA SER A 28 1.96 8.26 -17.29
C SER A 28 2.24 9.23 -16.12
N GLY A 29 3.21 8.86 -15.27
CA GLY A 29 3.59 9.63 -14.09
C GLY A 29 2.86 9.27 -12.80
N ASP A 30 1.87 8.37 -12.85
CA ASP A 30 1.28 7.82 -11.63
C ASP A 30 2.35 7.08 -10.79
N ALA A 31 2.26 7.19 -9.48
CA ALA A 31 3.18 6.53 -8.56
C ALA A 31 2.67 5.16 -8.08
N GLY A 32 1.36 4.96 -8.10
CA GLY A 32 0.70 3.73 -7.65
C GLY A 32 0.17 2.91 -8.81
N ALA A 33 0.50 1.62 -8.84
CA ALA A 33 -0.09 0.65 -9.74
C ALA A 33 -1.35 0.04 -9.09
N ASP A 34 -2.46 0.01 -9.81
CA ASP A 34 -3.73 -0.52 -9.27
C ASP A 34 -3.62 -2.00 -8.90
N LEU A 35 -4.14 -2.35 -7.73
CA LEU A 35 -4.37 -3.71 -7.25
C LEU A 35 -5.87 -4.01 -7.27
N VAL A 36 -6.24 -5.17 -7.79
CA VAL A 36 -7.64 -5.60 -7.92
C VAL A 36 -7.99 -6.73 -6.96
N ALA A 37 -9.26 -6.84 -6.61
CA ALA A 37 -9.77 -7.93 -5.79
C ALA A 37 -9.87 -9.22 -6.60
N ARG A 38 -9.31 -10.33 -6.09
CA ARG A 38 -9.48 -11.67 -6.66
C ARG A 38 -10.82 -12.29 -6.32
N THR A 39 -11.29 -12.06 -5.10
CA THR A 39 -12.54 -12.60 -4.59
C THR A 39 -13.42 -11.50 -4.04
N PRO A 40 -14.76 -11.63 -4.10
CA PRO A 40 -15.65 -10.68 -3.46
C PRO A 40 -15.52 -10.73 -1.93
N ALA A 41 -15.82 -9.60 -1.30
CA ALA A 41 -15.87 -9.48 0.15
C ALA A 41 -16.89 -8.43 0.58
N THR A 42 -17.55 -8.64 1.71
CA THR A 42 -18.44 -7.67 2.32
C THR A 42 -17.76 -7.06 3.54
N LEU A 43 -17.62 -5.74 3.53
CA LEU A 43 -17.14 -4.96 4.68
C LEU A 43 -18.34 -4.40 5.41
N ALA A 44 -18.67 -4.96 6.59
CA ALA A 44 -19.74 -4.45 7.42
C ALA A 44 -19.47 -2.98 7.84
N PRO A 45 -20.51 -2.17 8.13
CA PRO A 45 -20.32 -0.82 8.62
C PRO A 45 -19.64 -0.80 10.01
N GLY A 46 -19.14 0.35 10.42
CA GLY A 46 -18.61 0.56 11.75
C GLY A 46 -17.29 -0.16 12.03
N GLY A 47 -16.41 -0.31 11.05
CA GLY A 47 -15.09 -0.93 11.22
C GLY A 47 -14.99 -2.38 10.75
N GLY A 48 -15.97 -2.89 10.03
CA GLY A 48 -15.90 -4.19 9.37
C GLY A 48 -14.70 -4.28 8.43
N ARG A 49 -13.96 -5.40 8.47
CA ARG A 49 -12.70 -5.58 7.75
C ARG A 49 -12.63 -6.93 7.06
N ALA A 50 -11.86 -6.98 5.98
CA ALA A 50 -11.54 -8.21 5.27
C ALA A 50 -10.13 -8.17 4.69
N LEU A 51 -9.47 -9.32 4.65
CA LEU A 51 -8.25 -9.54 3.90
C LEU A 51 -8.64 -10.00 2.49
N VAL A 52 -8.42 -9.14 1.49
CA VAL A 52 -8.84 -9.39 0.11
C VAL A 52 -7.62 -9.78 -0.73
N PRO A 53 -7.55 -11.01 -1.26
CA PRO A 53 -6.46 -11.45 -2.11
C PRO A 53 -6.50 -10.73 -3.46
N THR A 54 -5.34 -10.58 -4.11
CA THR A 54 -5.20 -9.83 -5.38
C THR A 54 -4.89 -10.72 -6.59
N GLY A 55 -4.63 -12.01 -6.38
CA GLY A 55 -4.31 -12.94 -7.47
C GLY A 55 -2.88 -12.83 -8.00
N ILE A 56 -2.00 -12.14 -7.30
CA ILE A 56 -0.58 -12.02 -7.68
C ILE A 56 0.36 -12.24 -6.50
N ALA A 57 1.55 -12.75 -6.80
CA ALA A 57 2.70 -12.74 -5.91
C ALA A 57 3.85 -11.98 -6.58
N LEU A 58 4.68 -11.32 -5.78
CA LEU A 58 5.74 -10.42 -6.26
C LEU A 58 7.11 -10.85 -5.77
N ALA A 59 8.14 -10.62 -6.58
CA ALA A 59 9.53 -10.68 -6.16
C ALA A 59 10.16 -9.28 -6.23
N ILE A 60 9.94 -8.49 -5.19
CA ILE A 60 10.50 -7.13 -5.10
C ILE A 60 12.02 -7.25 -4.95
N PRO A 61 12.82 -6.52 -5.77
CA PRO A 61 14.28 -6.57 -5.68
C PRO A 61 14.81 -6.09 -4.33
N PHE A 62 15.96 -6.64 -3.91
CA PHE A 62 16.65 -6.18 -2.71
C PHE A 62 16.96 -4.67 -2.79
N GLY A 63 16.83 -3.97 -1.66
CA GLY A 63 16.95 -2.51 -1.59
C GLY A 63 15.66 -1.75 -1.98
N PHE A 64 14.57 -2.49 -2.25
CA PHE A 64 13.24 -1.92 -2.49
C PHE A 64 12.21 -2.59 -1.59
N ALA A 65 11.10 -1.89 -1.39
CA ALA A 65 9.90 -2.40 -0.75
C ALA A 65 8.64 -1.97 -1.51
N GLY A 66 7.58 -2.75 -1.38
CA GLY A 66 6.26 -2.40 -1.86
C GLY A 66 5.43 -1.78 -0.73
N PHE A 67 4.70 -0.72 -1.05
CA PHE A 67 3.78 -0.08 -0.12
C PHE A 67 2.37 -0.14 -0.71
N VAL A 68 1.48 -0.84 -0.02
CA VAL A 68 0.06 -0.90 -0.37
C VAL A 68 -0.62 0.32 0.21
N GLN A 69 -1.12 1.18 -0.67
CA GLN A 69 -1.79 2.43 -0.34
C GLN A 69 -3.29 2.34 -0.63
N PRO A 70 -4.15 2.99 0.16
CA PRO A 70 -5.56 3.08 -0.15
C PRO A 70 -5.81 3.93 -1.41
N ARG A 71 -6.99 3.79 -1.96
CA ARG A 71 -7.47 4.64 -3.07
C ARG A 71 -8.31 5.78 -2.52
N SER A 72 -7.93 7.01 -2.86
CA SER A 72 -8.61 8.23 -2.40
C SER A 72 -10.11 8.24 -2.72
N GLY A 73 -10.49 7.70 -3.89
CA GLY A 73 -11.88 7.64 -4.30
C GLY A 73 -12.74 6.69 -3.45
N LEU A 74 -12.18 5.55 -2.99
CA LEU A 74 -12.85 4.65 -2.06
C LEU A 74 -12.96 5.27 -0.66
N ALA A 75 -11.87 5.87 -0.20
CA ALA A 75 -11.83 6.53 1.10
C ALA A 75 -12.85 7.67 1.19
N LEU A 76 -12.88 8.55 0.18
CA LEU A 76 -13.77 9.72 0.19
C LEU A 76 -15.25 9.36 0.06
N ARG A 77 -15.60 8.43 -0.85
CA ARG A 77 -17.00 8.14 -1.17
C ARG A 77 -17.64 7.11 -0.28
N TYR A 78 -16.86 6.16 0.23
CA TYR A 78 -17.37 4.98 0.93
C TYR A 78 -16.73 4.74 2.29
N GLY A 79 -15.78 5.58 2.71
CA GLY A 79 -15.07 5.38 3.97
C GLY A 79 -14.20 4.11 3.98
N VAL A 80 -13.87 3.55 2.81
CA VAL A 80 -13.09 2.32 2.68
C VAL A 80 -11.61 2.66 2.50
N THR A 81 -10.77 2.08 3.35
CA THR A 81 -9.31 2.30 3.34
C THR A 81 -8.56 1.00 3.67
N CYS A 82 -7.24 1.04 3.58
CA CYS A 82 -6.38 -0.04 4.09
C CYS A 82 -6.14 0.17 5.59
N LEU A 83 -6.49 -0.83 6.41
CA LEU A 83 -6.39 -0.72 7.87
C LEU A 83 -4.95 -0.50 8.34
N ASN A 84 -3.99 -1.16 7.68
CA ASN A 84 -2.55 -1.11 8.00
C ASN A 84 -1.78 -0.15 7.10
N THR A 85 -2.40 0.87 6.53
CA THR A 85 -1.74 1.76 5.56
C THR A 85 -0.59 2.56 6.19
N PRO A 86 0.56 2.63 5.50
CA PRO A 86 0.94 1.90 4.29
C PRO A 86 1.26 0.43 4.59
N GLY A 87 0.58 -0.51 3.93
CA GLY A 87 0.92 -1.93 4.03
C GLY A 87 2.31 -2.20 3.46
N LEU A 88 3.17 -2.89 4.18
CA LEU A 88 4.55 -3.12 3.78
C LEU A 88 4.73 -4.51 3.18
N ILE A 89 5.35 -4.57 1.98
CA ILE A 89 5.76 -5.80 1.32
C ILE A 89 7.29 -5.80 1.22
N ASP A 90 7.91 -6.67 1.97
CA ASP A 90 9.37 -6.82 1.98
C ASP A 90 9.89 -7.50 0.70
N SER A 91 11.16 -7.27 0.35
CA SER A 91 11.81 -7.90 -0.81
C SER A 91 11.85 -9.42 -0.73
N GLY A 92 11.80 -10.01 0.47
CA GLY A 92 11.79 -11.45 0.71
C GLY A 92 10.40 -12.10 0.68
N TYR A 93 9.30 -11.33 0.64
CA TYR A 93 7.95 -11.86 0.61
C TYR A 93 7.64 -12.53 -0.74
N ARG A 94 7.03 -13.73 -0.71
CA ARG A 94 6.75 -14.54 -1.93
C ARG A 94 5.34 -15.08 -2.00
N ASP A 95 4.52 -14.85 -0.97
CA ASP A 95 3.13 -15.30 -0.99
C ASP A 95 2.22 -14.31 -1.72
N GLU A 96 0.95 -14.67 -1.88
CA GLU A 96 -0.05 -13.81 -2.51
C GLU A 96 -0.15 -12.45 -1.81
N VAL A 97 -0.10 -11.39 -2.60
CA VAL A 97 -0.39 -10.05 -2.08
C VAL A 97 -1.87 -9.96 -1.74
N ALA A 98 -2.17 -9.61 -0.51
CA ALA A 98 -3.52 -9.38 -0.05
C ALA A 98 -3.66 -7.99 0.57
N VAL A 99 -4.83 -7.39 0.41
CA VAL A 99 -5.13 -6.04 0.91
C VAL A 99 -6.07 -6.14 2.11
N LEU A 100 -5.64 -5.61 3.26
CA LEU A 100 -6.45 -5.55 4.46
C LEU A 100 -7.32 -4.29 4.43
N LEU A 101 -8.57 -4.44 3.98
CA LEU A 101 -9.55 -3.35 3.91
C LEU A 101 -10.34 -3.21 5.19
N VAL A 102 -10.74 -1.97 5.47
CA VAL A 102 -11.66 -1.61 6.55
C VAL A 102 -12.68 -0.61 6.03
N ASN A 103 -13.94 -0.75 6.48
CA ASN A 103 -15.03 0.17 6.21
C ASN A 103 -15.28 1.04 7.44
N THR A 104 -15.05 2.34 7.32
CA THR A 104 -15.28 3.31 8.41
C THR A 104 -16.66 3.97 8.35
N ASP A 105 -17.48 3.68 7.33
CA ASP A 105 -18.84 4.15 7.27
C ASP A 105 -19.64 3.55 8.45
N PRO A 106 -20.35 4.37 9.23
CA PRO A 106 -21.05 3.88 10.41
C PRO A 106 -22.33 3.08 10.11
N GLU A 107 -22.90 3.25 8.91
CA GLU A 107 -24.25 2.73 8.60
C GLU A 107 -24.28 1.81 7.39
N LEU A 108 -23.46 2.08 6.37
CA LEU A 108 -23.51 1.38 5.09
C LEU A 108 -22.41 0.34 4.95
N ALA A 109 -22.80 -0.90 4.63
CA ALA A 109 -21.85 -1.93 4.23
C ALA A 109 -21.26 -1.61 2.84
N TYR A 110 -20.00 -2.00 2.61
CA TYR A 110 -19.37 -1.89 1.32
C TYR A 110 -19.13 -3.29 0.73
N LEU A 111 -19.61 -3.50 -0.50
CA LEU A 111 -19.42 -4.75 -1.22
C LEU A 111 -18.22 -4.58 -2.19
N VAL A 112 -17.20 -5.40 -1.99
CA VAL A 112 -16.09 -5.56 -2.91
C VAL A 112 -16.46 -6.65 -3.90
N GLU A 113 -16.39 -6.38 -5.19
CA GLU A 113 -16.59 -7.37 -6.24
C GLU A 113 -15.23 -7.81 -6.83
N ARG A 114 -15.20 -9.03 -7.43
CA ARG A 114 -14.02 -9.50 -8.15
C ARG A 114 -13.65 -8.52 -9.28
N GLY A 115 -12.40 -8.14 -9.36
CA GLY A 115 -11.89 -7.19 -10.37
C GLY A 115 -11.96 -5.72 -9.94
N ASP A 116 -12.61 -5.42 -8.82
CA ASP A 116 -12.60 -4.05 -8.28
C ASP A 116 -11.18 -3.61 -7.94
N ARG A 117 -10.85 -2.37 -8.29
CA ARG A 117 -9.60 -1.73 -7.88
C ARG A 117 -9.72 -1.29 -6.43
N ILE A 118 -9.06 -2.02 -5.53
CA ILE A 118 -9.21 -1.89 -4.07
C ILE A 118 -8.07 -1.14 -3.38
N ALA A 119 -6.90 -1.10 -4.00
CA ALA A 119 -5.71 -0.44 -3.48
C ALA A 119 -4.75 -0.09 -4.62
N GLN A 120 -3.61 0.47 -4.28
CA GLN A 120 -2.52 0.73 -5.22
C GLN A 120 -1.18 0.36 -4.59
N LEU A 121 -0.28 -0.20 -5.41
CA LEU A 121 1.07 -0.58 -5.04
C LEU A 121 2.05 0.50 -5.46
N VAL A 122 2.84 1.00 -4.52
CA VAL A 122 3.95 1.91 -4.75
C VAL A 122 5.25 1.19 -4.40
N VAL A 123 6.17 1.06 -5.34
CA VAL A 123 7.50 0.48 -5.09
C VAL A 123 8.50 1.59 -4.88
N LYS A 124 9.24 1.54 -3.77
CA LYS A 124 10.24 2.53 -3.40
C LYS A 124 11.56 1.88 -2.99
N ARG A 125 12.66 2.60 -3.22
CA ARG A 125 13.94 2.28 -2.61
C ARG A 125 13.85 2.49 -1.09
N VAL A 126 14.43 1.56 -0.34
CA VAL A 126 14.50 1.62 1.13
C VAL A 126 15.93 1.39 1.59
N GLU A 127 16.32 2.12 2.63
CA GLU A 127 17.62 1.97 3.26
C GLU A 127 17.50 0.96 4.41
N THR A 128 18.58 0.19 4.62
CA THR A 128 18.70 -0.67 5.80
C THR A 128 19.50 0.08 6.85
N ALA A 129 18.84 0.46 7.95
CA ALA A 129 19.52 1.13 9.05
C ALA A 129 20.31 0.15 9.91
N ALA A 130 21.57 0.48 10.19
CA ALA A 130 22.34 -0.16 11.24
C ALA A 130 22.13 0.64 12.54
N PHE A 131 21.43 0.05 13.49
CA PHE A 131 21.18 0.69 14.79
C PHE A 131 22.39 0.52 15.69
N ALA A 132 22.96 1.64 16.16
CA ALA A 132 24.05 1.67 17.14
C ALA A 132 23.54 2.23 18.46
N GLU A 133 23.77 1.49 19.54
CA GLU A 133 23.47 1.97 20.89
C GLU A 133 24.45 3.08 21.28
N VAL A 134 23.91 4.18 21.80
CA VAL A 134 24.66 5.31 22.32
C VAL A 134 24.10 5.72 23.68
N THR A 135 24.91 6.35 24.51
CA THR A 135 24.47 6.84 25.82
C THR A 135 23.75 8.19 25.73
N GLU A 136 24.04 8.95 24.69
CA GLU A 136 23.45 10.29 24.45
C GLU A 136 23.23 10.49 22.97
N LEU A 137 22.18 11.22 22.60
CA LEU A 137 21.94 11.67 21.24
C LEU A 137 22.51 13.10 21.07
N SER A 138 22.94 13.40 19.85
CA SER A 138 23.38 14.78 19.52
C SER A 138 22.23 15.77 19.69
N ASP A 139 22.55 16.99 20.05
CA ASP A 139 21.60 18.09 20.14
C ASP A 139 20.98 18.41 18.78
N SER A 140 19.73 18.86 18.80
CA SER A 140 19.04 19.38 17.63
C SER A 140 18.17 20.58 18.00
N GLU A 141 17.93 21.48 17.05
CA GLU A 141 17.06 22.66 17.26
C GLU A 141 15.65 22.27 17.72
N ARG A 142 15.15 21.10 17.28
CA ARG A 142 13.84 20.59 17.69
C ARG A 142 13.85 20.01 19.11
N GLY A 143 14.97 19.47 19.56
CA GLY A 143 15.12 18.83 20.87
C GLY A 143 14.04 17.77 21.11
N THR A 144 13.34 17.85 22.23
CA THR A 144 12.25 16.96 22.64
C THR A 144 10.88 17.40 22.12
N GLY A 145 10.80 18.45 21.30
CA GLY A 145 9.54 18.99 20.78
C GLY A 145 8.83 18.00 19.86
N GLY A 146 7.58 17.65 20.19
CA GLY A 146 6.72 16.75 19.42
C GLY A 146 5.24 17.07 19.65
N PHE A 147 4.35 16.27 19.04
CA PHE A 147 2.90 16.31 19.27
C PHE A 147 2.27 17.70 19.18
N GLY A 148 2.67 18.52 18.18
CA GLY A 148 2.14 19.86 17.98
C GLY A 148 2.86 20.96 18.75
N SER A 149 4.11 20.73 19.24
CA SER A 149 4.94 21.71 19.95
C SER A 149 5.21 23.01 19.17
N THR A 150 4.96 23.02 17.85
CA THR A 150 5.10 24.21 16.97
C THR A 150 3.83 25.07 16.87
N GLY A 151 2.78 24.72 17.63
CA GLY A 151 1.50 25.42 17.65
C GLY A 151 0.55 25.02 16.51
N ARG A 152 -0.59 25.72 16.43
CA ARG A 152 -1.58 25.63 15.35
C ARG A 152 -1.31 26.68 14.31
#